data_366d49c0fcfd33dd990cedb681466ec1
#
_entry.id   366d49c0fcfd33dd990cedb681466ec1
#
_cell.length_a   1.000
_cell.length_b   1.000
_cell.length_c   1.000
_cell.angle_alpha   90.00
_cell.angle_beta   90.00
_cell.angle_gamma   90.00
#
_symmetry.space_group_name_H-M   'P 1'
#
loop_
_entity.id
_entity.type
_entity.pdbx_description
1 polymer ?
#
loop_
_entity_poly.entity_id
_entity_poly.type
_entity_poly.pdbx_seq_one_letter_code
_entity_poly.pdbx_strand_id
1 'polypeptide(L)'
;MPNDVRNRMVEGAALLLAKQGPQATSFSDVIALTGAPRGSIYHHFPDGKDQLLDAALDVAGGRASTLLESWTGLSPSEVTANFLDIWRTILVRSSYGAGCAIVAVTVSTDSAVLLDHAAEIFHDWRARLTGLFAAGGLSNADRFAALLVAASEGAVVVSRAERSMEPFELVAAELLARLAV
;
A
#
# COMPACT_ATOMS: atom_id res chain seq x y z
N MET A 1 -4.60 0.62 27.50
CA MET A 1 -5.69 -0.25 27.01
C MET A 1 -5.07 -1.38 26.18
N PRO A 2 -5.47 -2.68 26.31
CA PRO A 2 -4.90 -3.80 25.52
C PRO A 2 -4.95 -3.57 23.99
N ASN A 3 -6.04 -2.98 23.48
CA ASN A 3 -6.19 -2.64 22.07
C ASN A 3 -5.13 -1.63 21.55
N ASP A 4 -4.66 -0.73 22.39
CA ASP A 4 -3.65 0.26 21.99
C ASP A 4 -2.28 -0.40 21.71
N VAL A 5 -1.90 -1.40 22.51
CA VAL A 5 -0.63 -2.15 22.31
C VAL A 5 -0.68 -2.98 21.03
N ARG A 6 -1.79 -3.70 20.79
CA ARG A 6 -1.97 -4.48 19.55
C ARG A 6 -1.92 -3.56 18.33
N ASN A 7 -2.65 -2.46 18.33
CA ASN A 7 -2.69 -1.53 17.20
C ASN A 7 -1.31 -0.94 16.91
N ARG A 8 -0.55 -0.53 17.94
CA ARG A 8 0.84 -0.07 17.74
C ARG A 8 1.73 -1.13 17.09
N MET A 9 1.62 -2.41 17.50
CA MET A 9 2.37 -3.50 16.86
C MET A 9 1.99 -3.68 15.40
N VAL A 10 0.71 -3.66 15.07
CA VAL A 10 0.21 -3.78 13.69
C VAL A 10 0.69 -2.60 12.83
N GLU A 11 0.58 -1.38 13.34
CA GLU A 11 1.11 -0.17 12.69
C GLU A 11 2.62 -0.26 12.45
N GLY A 12 3.37 -0.71 13.45
CA GLY A 12 4.81 -0.93 13.35
C GLY A 12 5.15 -2.01 12.29
N ALA A 13 4.40 -3.09 12.26
CA ALA A 13 4.57 -4.14 11.26
C ALA A 13 4.28 -3.63 9.84
N ALA A 14 3.23 -2.83 9.64
CA ALA A 14 2.92 -2.23 8.34
C ALA A 14 4.06 -1.32 7.83
N LEU A 15 4.66 -0.52 8.73
CA LEU A 15 5.83 0.30 8.39
C LEU A 15 7.06 -0.54 8.02
N LEU A 16 7.32 -1.62 8.75
CA LEU A 16 8.44 -2.52 8.47
C LEU A 16 8.24 -3.27 7.15
N LEU A 17 7.02 -3.75 6.88
CA LEU A 17 6.67 -4.37 5.60
C LEU A 17 6.98 -3.45 4.42
N ALA A 18 6.56 -2.19 4.49
CA ALA A 18 6.80 -1.20 3.44
C ALA A 18 8.29 -0.90 3.21
N LYS A 19 9.11 -1.03 4.26
CA LYS A 19 10.55 -0.76 4.21
C LYS A 19 11.39 -1.95 3.78
N GLN A 20 11.19 -3.11 4.39
CA GLN A 20 12.12 -4.23 4.33
C GLN A 20 11.47 -5.58 3.96
N GLY A 21 10.16 -5.58 3.72
CA GLY A 21 9.41 -6.76 3.32
C GLY A 21 9.16 -7.77 4.46
N PRO A 22 8.42 -8.87 4.17
CA PRO A 22 7.95 -9.80 5.19
C PRO A 22 9.08 -10.65 5.80
N GLN A 23 10.12 -11.04 5.04
CA GLN A 23 11.20 -11.85 5.58
C GLN A 23 11.98 -11.12 6.67
N ALA A 24 12.29 -9.86 6.44
CA ALA A 24 13.03 -9.02 7.38
C ALA A 24 12.16 -8.41 8.49
N THR A 25 10.84 -8.60 8.47
CA THR A 25 9.93 -8.15 9.53
C THR A 25 9.72 -9.28 10.53
N SER A 26 10.34 -9.19 11.71
CA SER A 26 10.19 -10.14 12.81
C SER A 26 9.42 -9.55 13.99
N PHE A 27 8.96 -10.40 14.91
CA PHE A 27 8.40 -9.96 16.19
C PHE A 27 9.37 -9.07 16.99
N SER A 28 10.67 -9.40 16.92
CA SER A 28 11.70 -8.61 17.58
C SER A 28 11.83 -7.21 17.01
N ASP A 29 11.76 -7.07 15.69
CA ASP A 29 11.83 -5.77 15.01
C ASP A 29 10.59 -4.91 15.35
N VAL A 30 9.41 -5.52 15.37
CA VAL A 30 8.17 -4.82 15.75
C VAL A 30 8.22 -4.38 17.21
N ILE A 31 8.70 -5.23 18.13
CA ILE A 31 8.87 -4.86 19.54
C ILE A 31 9.89 -3.72 19.67
N ALA A 32 11.01 -3.79 18.98
CA ALA A 32 12.05 -2.75 19.02
C ALA A 32 11.51 -1.40 18.50
N LEU A 33 10.74 -1.43 17.41
CA LEU A 33 10.16 -0.22 16.82
C LEU A 33 9.06 0.41 17.69
N THR A 34 8.21 -0.43 18.31
CA THR A 34 6.98 0.05 18.98
C THR A 34 7.12 0.23 20.49
N GLY A 35 8.18 -0.30 21.08
CA GLY A 35 8.35 -0.33 22.53
C GLY A 35 7.33 -1.23 23.25
N ALA A 36 6.69 -2.15 22.53
CA ALA A 36 5.71 -3.04 23.11
C ALA A 36 6.37 -4.09 24.04
N PRO A 37 5.68 -4.51 25.12
CA PRO A 37 6.21 -5.55 26.01
C PRO A 37 6.39 -6.87 25.26
N ARG A 38 7.58 -7.52 25.39
CA ARG A 38 7.90 -8.76 24.67
C ARG A 38 6.85 -9.87 24.81
N GLY A 39 6.30 -10.05 26.02
CA GLY A 39 5.29 -11.06 26.28
C GLY A 39 3.95 -10.80 25.61
N SER A 40 3.62 -9.55 25.33
CA SER A 40 2.31 -9.19 24.77
C SER A 40 2.16 -9.54 23.30
N ILE A 41 3.25 -9.64 22.53
CA ILE A 41 3.16 -9.97 21.11
C ILE A 41 2.64 -11.40 20.88
N TYR A 42 3.10 -12.36 21.66
CA TYR A 42 2.63 -13.74 21.60
C TYR A 42 1.19 -13.93 22.11
N HIS A 43 0.74 -13.01 22.99
CA HIS A 43 -0.64 -12.97 23.42
C HIS A 43 -1.59 -12.43 22.35
N HIS A 44 -1.15 -11.40 21.61
CA HIS A 44 -1.96 -10.77 20.57
C HIS A 44 -1.91 -11.50 19.22
N PHE A 45 -0.84 -12.24 18.96
CA PHE A 45 -0.61 -12.98 17.72
C PHE A 45 -0.17 -14.43 18.00
N PRO A 46 -1.09 -15.25 18.61
CA PRO A 46 -0.81 -16.64 18.98
C PRO A 46 -0.51 -17.53 17.78
N ASP A 47 -1.08 -17.22 16.60
CA ASP A 47 -0.87 -17.96 15.36
C ASP A 47 0.43 -17.58 14.63
N GLY A 48 1.26 -16.73 15.26
CA GLY A 48 2.58 -16.41 14.77
C GLY A 48 2.69 -15.17 13.91
N LYS A 49 3.77 -15.11 13.15
CA LYS A 49 4.15 -13.94 12.38
C LYS A 49 3.14 -13.62 11.27
N ASP A 50 2.63 -14.63 10.59
CA ASP A 50 1.68 -14.43 9.49
C ASP A 50 0.41 -13.72 9.95
N GLN A 51 -0.11 -14.03 11.15
CA GLN A 51 -1.23 -13.31 11.75
C GLN A 51 -0.95 -11.82 11.98
N LEU A 52 0.27 -11.47 12.38
CA LEU A 52 0.68 -10.07 12.52
C LEU A 52 0.80 -9.38 11.17
N LEU A 53 1.38 -10.06 10.17
CA LEU A 53 1.54 -9.53 8.82
C LEU A 53 0.20 -9.35 8.12
N ASP A 54 -0.73 -10.28 8.31
CA ASP A 54 -2.10 -10.21 7.83
C ASP A 54 -2.82 -8.96 8.38
N ALA A 55 -2.78 -8.75 9.70
CA ALA A 55 -3.33 -7.53 10.31
C ALA A 55 -2.60 -6.24 9.83
N ALA A 56 -1.32 -6.33 9.49
CA ALA A 56 -0.57 -5.20 8.94
C ALA A 56 -0.99 -4.86 7.49
N LEU A 57 -1.36 -5.87 6.70
CA LEU A 57 -1.95 -5.67 5.37
C LEU A 57 -3.31 -4.98 5.46
N ASP A 58 -4.18 -5.36 6.42
CA ASP A 58 -5.44 -4.66 6.70
C ASP A 58 -5.23 -3.16 6.92
N VAL A 59 -4.25 -2.80 7.74
CA VAL A 59 -3.94 -1.38 8.03
C VAL A 59 -3.41 -0.68 6.78
N ALA A 60 -2.49 -1.29 6.05
CA ALA A 60 -1.91 -0.69 4.85
C ALA A 60 -2.96 -0.52 3.74
N GLY A 61 -3.75 -1.57 3.46
CA GLY A 61 -4.83 -1.55 2.47
C GLY A 61 -5.96 -0.61 2.84
N GLY A 62 -6.42 -0.67 4.08
CA GLY A 62 -7.53 0.14 4.58
C GLY A 62 -7.26 1.64 4.56
N ARG A 63 -6.01 2.07 4.75
CA ARG A 63 -5.62 3.49 4.60
C ARG A 63 -5.86 4.00 3.19
N ALA A 64 -5.45 3.23 2.19
CA ALA A 64 -5.67 3.61 0.80
C ALA A 64 -7.17 3.59 0.47
N SER A 65 -7.92 2.57 0.89
CA SER A 65 -9.37 2.47 0.69
C SER A 65 -10.13 3.66 1.29
N THR A 66 -9.75 4.09 2.50
CA THR A 66 -10.33 5.28 3.15
C THR A 66 -10.06 6.57 2.35
N LEU A 67 -8.85 6.71 1.81
CA LEU A 67 -8.51 7.85 0.94
C LEU A 67 -9.35 7.82 -0.35
N LEU A 68 -9.44 6.67 -1.01
CA LEU A 68 -10.25 6.50 -2.22
C LEU A 68 -11.73 6.87 -1.99
N GLU A 69 -12.32 6.49 -0.86
CA GLU A 69 -13.68 6.88 -0.50
C GLU A 69 -13.87 8.41 -0.41
N SER A 70 -12.86 9.11 0.08
CA SER A 70 -12.90 10.57 0.24
C SER A 70 -12.87 11.34 -1.08
N TRP A 71 -12.55 10.69 -2.21
CA TRP A 71 -12.41 11.32 -3.53
C TRP A 71 -13.70 11.25 -4.38
N THR A 72 -14.82 10.87 -3.78
CA THR A 72 -16.13 10.89 -4.45
C THR A 72 -16.44 12.28 -5.00
N GLY A 73 -16.80 12.33 -6.29
CA GLY A 73 -17.15 13.60 -6.97
C GLY A 73 -15.95 14.32 -7.61
N LEU A 74 -14.72 13.84 -7.44
CA LEU A 74 -13.56 14.37 -8.15
C LEU A 74 -13.54 13.88 -9.60
N SER A 75 -12.92 14.68 -10.48
CA SER A 75 -12.66 14.28 -11.87
C SER A 75 -11.65 13.12 -11.95
N PRO A 76 -11.64 12.35 -13.05
CA PRO A 76 -10.64 11.30 -13.25
C PRO A 76 -9.19 11.79 -13.13
N SER A 77 -8.90 13.00 -13.59
CA SER A 77 -7.56 13.59 -13.45
C SER A 77 -7.20 13.89 -12.00
N GLU A 78 -8.12 14.43 -11.21
CA GLU A 78 -7.90 14.69 -9.77
C GLU A 78 -7.72 13.40 -8.98
N VAL A 79 -8.56 12.38 -9.24
CA VAL A 79 -8.42 11.04 -8.62
C VAL A 79 -7.05 10.45 -8.94
N THR A 80 -6.62 10.52 -10.21
CA THR A 80 -5.31 10.01 -10.64
C THR A 80 -4.17 10.76 -9.96
N ALA A 81 -4.23 12.10 -9.96
CA ALA A 81 -3.21 12.92 -9.31
C ALA A 81 -3.09 12.62 -7.80
N ASN A 82 -4.21 12.51 -7.10
CA ASN A 82 -4.25 12.19 -5.67
C ASN A 82 -3.69 10.79 -5.39
N PHE A 83 -4.01 9.79 -6.23
CA PHE A 83 -3.47 8.43 -6.08
C PHE A 83 -1.95 8.40 -6.27
N LEU A 84 -1.45 9.09 -7.29
CA LEU A 84 -0.01 9.22 -7.51
C LEU A 84 0.69 9.99 -6.38
N ASP A 85 0.02 10.98 -5.77
CA ASP A 85 0.59 11.77 -4.69
C ASP A 85 0.81 10.97 -3.38
N ILE A 86 0.03 9.92 -3.16
CA ILE A 86 0.30 8.95 -2.08
C ILE A 86 1.72 8.38 -2.24
N TRP A 87 2.04 7.85 -3.41
CA TRP A 87 3.33 7.22 -3.69
C TRP A 87 4.47 8.23 -3.71
N ARG A 88 4.25 9.39 -4.30
CA ARG A 88 5.23 10.50 -4.26
C ARG A 88 5.59 10.85 -2.82
N THR A 89 4.58 10.98 -1.97
CA THR A 89 4.78 11.29 -0.55
C THR A 89 5.57 10.19 0.16
N ILE A 90 5.26 8.91 -0.09
CA ILE A 90 5.97 7.77 0.51
C ILE A 90 7.44 7.76 0.07
N LEU A 91 7.71 7.89 -1.21
CA LEU A 91 9.08 7.89 -1.77
C LEU A 91 9.92 9.03 -1.17
N VAL A 92 9.39 10.24 -1.19
CA VAL A 92 10.12 11.43 -0.68
C VAL A 92 10.35 11.35 0.83
N ARG A 93 9.29 11.09 1.61
CA ARG A 93 9.41 11.06 3.09
C ARG A 93 10.27 9.92 3.61
N SER A 94 10.35 8.82 2.88
CA SER A 94 11.21 7.69 3.25
C SER A 94 12.62 7.78 2.67
N SER A 95 12.94 8.82 1.90
CA SER A 95 14.18 8.90 1.10
C SER A 95 14.39 7.62 0.27
N TYR A 96 13.33 7.20 -0.43
CA TYR A 96 13.24 5.96 -1.25
C TYR A 96 13.40 4.66 -0.44
N GLY A 97 13.38 4.73 0.89
CA GLY A 97 13.54 3.56 1.77
C GLY A 97 12.27 2.72 1.96
N ALA A 98 11.10 3.22 1.55
CA ALA A 98 9.83 2.49 1.67
C ALA A 98 9.06 2.47 0.33
N GLY A 99 8.21 1.47 0.17
CA GLY A 99 7.28 1.34 -0.96
C GLY A 99 5.94 0.78 -0.50
N CYS A 100 5.29 0.02 -1.36
CA CYS A 100 4.02 -0.63 -1.05
C CYS A 100 4.24 -1.89 -0.19
N ALA A 101 3.59 -1.96 0.97
CA ALA A 101 3.62 -3.14 1.83
C ALA A 101 2.95 -4.34 1.14
N ILE A 102 1.89 -4.11 0.35
CA ILE A 102 1.15 -5.15 -0.35
C ILE A 102 2.04 -5.79 -1.42
N VAL A 103 2.71 -4.97 -2.25
CA VAL A 103 3.69 -5.47 -3.24
C VAL A 103 4.81 -6.23 -2.56
N ALA A 104 5.36 -5.71 -1.45
CA ALA A 104 6.45 -6.36 -0.74
C ALA A 104 6.07 -7.78 -0.27
N VAL A 105 4.84 -7.96 0.22
CA VAL A 105 4.30 -9.28 0.57
C VAL A 105 4.10 -10.12 -0.69
N THR A 106 3.43 -9.60 -1.71
CA THR A 106 3.09 -10.33 -2.93
C THR A 106 4.31 -10.96 -3.62
N VAL A 107 5.44 -10.24 -3.66
CA VAL A 107 6.64 -10.70 -4.40
C VAL A 107 7.59 -11.57 -3.58
N SER A 108 7.34 -11.75 -2.28
CA SER A 108 8.33 -12.38 -1.41
C SER A 108 7.77 -13.30 -0.32
N THR A 109 6.44 -13.59 -0.31
CA THR A 109 5.85 -14.56 0.61
C THR A 109 5.51 -15.87 -0.09
N ASP A 110 5.63 -16.98 0.63
CA ASP A 110 5.12 -18.30 0.22
C ASP A 110 3.79 -18.64 0.92
N SER A 111 3.30 -17.74 1.79
CA SER A 111 2.04 -17.93 2.52
C SER A 111 0.84 -17.65 1.60
N ALA A 112 0.05 -18.69 1.30
CA ALA A 112 -1.15 -18.57 0.49
C ALA A 112 -2.15 -17.57 1.11
N VAL A 113 -2.31 -17.59 2.44
CA VAL A 113 -3.19 -16.67 3.16
C VAL A 113 -2.82 -15.21 2.91
N LEU A 114 -1.53 -14.87 3.00
CA LEU A 114 -1.06 -13.51 2.76
C LEU A 114 -1.18 -13.11 1.29
N LEU A 115 -0.99 -14.06 0.35
CA LEU A 115 -1.19 -13.80 -1.07
C LEU A 115 -2.66 -13.56 -1.41
N ASP A 116 -3.58 -14.35 -0.86
CA ASP A 116 -5.02 -14.18 -1.04
C ASP A 116 -5.48 -12.83 -0.50
N HIS A 117 -5.02 -12.46 0.70
CA HIS A 117 -5.34 -11.16 1.29
C HIS A 117 -4.77 -9.98 0.46
N ALA A 118 -3.53 -10.07 -0.01
CA ALA A 118 -2.95 -9.06 -0.90
C ALA A 118 -3.76 -8.92 -2.20
N ALA A 119 -4.23 -10.02 -2.76
CA ALA A 119 -5.09 -10.02 -3.95
C ALA A 119 -6.43 -9.33 -3.68
N GLU A 120 -7.07 -9.57 -2.52
CA GLU A 120 -8.30 -8.90 -2.10
C GLU A 120 -8.11 -7.39 -1.98
N ILE A 121 -7.00 -6.93 -1.40
CA ILE A 121 -6.68 -5.50 -1.28
C ILE A 121 -6.51 -4.86 -2.67
N PHE A 122 -5.74 -5.46 -3.57
CA PHE A 122 -5.59 -4.94 -4.93
C PHE A 122 -6.91 -4.96 -5.71
N HIS A 123 -7.75 -5.96 -5.48
CA HIS A 123 -9.07 -6.02 -6.09
C HIS A 123 -9.96 -4.88 -5.59
N ASP A 124 -10.00 -4.62 -4.27
CA ASP A 124 -10.75 -3.53 -3.67
C ASP A 124 -10.30 -2.16 -4.21
N TRP A 125 -8.99 -1.89 -4.26
CA TRP A 125 -8.47 -0.64 -4.81
C TRP A 125 -8.88 -0.42 -6.26
N ARG A 126 -8.74 -1.47 -7.11
CA ARG A 126 -9.14 -1.37 -8.51
C ARG A 126 -10.65 -1.18 -8.66
N ALA A 127 -11.46 -1.85 -7.86
CA ALA A 127 -12.91 -1.70 -7.90
C ALA A 127 -13.35 -0.29 -7.51
N ARG A 128 -12.77 0.29 -6.44
CA ARG A 128 -13.05 1.67 -6.01
C ARG A 128 -12.61 2.68 -7.05
N LEU A 129 -11.39 2.57 -7.58
CA LEU A 129 -10.89 3.44 -8.65
C LEU A 129 -11.78 3.34 -9.90
N THR A 130 -12.20 2.14 -10.29
CA THR A 130 -13.15 1.95 -11.40
C THR A 130 -14.45 2.70 -11.16
N GLY A 131 -15.01 2.60 -9.95
CA GLY A 131 -16.22 3.34 -9.58
C GLY A 131 -16.05 4.86 -9.66
N LEU A 132 -14.94 5.40 -9.14
CA LEU A 132 -14.61 6.82 -9.20
C LEU A 132 -14.44 7.32 -10.64
N PHE A 133 -13.70 6.58 -11.46
CA PHE A 133 -13.48 6.92 -12.87
C PHE A 133 -14.76 6.86 -13.70
N ALA A 134 -15.58 5.82 -13.50
CA ALA A 134 -16.87 5.70 -14.17
C ALA A 134 -17.82 6.82 -13.80
N ALA A 135 -17.89 7.18 -12.50
CA ALA A 135 -18.68 8.31 -12.03
C ALA A 135 -18.20 9.64 -12.62
N GLY A 136 -16.88 9.79 -12.85
CA GLY A 136 -16.27 10.93 -13.53
C GLY A 136 -16.41 10.92 -15.07
N GLY A 137 -17.11 9.90 -15.66
CA GLY A 137 -17.41 9.85 -17.10
C GLY A 137 -16.34 9.14 -17.95
N LEU A 138 -15.36 8.45 -17.34
CA LEU A 138 -14.33 7.73 -18.10
C LEU A 138 -14.89 6.41 -18.62
N SER A 139 -14.96 6.24 -19.95
CA SER A 139 -15.59 5.07 -20.60
C SER A 139 -14.81 3.74 -20.43
N ASN A 140 -13.50 3.80 -20.21
CA ASN A 140 -12.62 2.66 -20.00
C ASN A 140 -12.08 2.58 -18.56
N ALA A 141 -12.95 2.91 -17.59
CA ALA A 141 -12.62 3.06 -16.18
C ALA A 141 -11.90 1.87 -15.56
N ASP A 142 -12.35 0.65 -15.86
CA ASP A 142 -11.77 -0.61 -15.38
C ASP A 142 -10.33 -0.84 -15.86
N ARG A 143 -10.11 -0.57 -17.16
CA ARG A 143 -8.76 -0.70 -17.76
C ARG A 143 -7.81 0.37 -17.25
N PHE A 144 -8.32 1.59 -17.07
CA PHE A 144 -7.50 2.68 -16.55
C PHE A 144 -7.17 2.47 -15.08
N ALA A 145 -8.10 1.98 -14.26
CA ALA A 145 -7.84 1.63 -12.87
C ALA A 145 -6.75 0.54 -12.74
N ALA A 146 -6.84 -0.51 -13.55
CA ALA A 146 -5.83 -1.56 -13.60
C ALA A 146 -4.45 -1.02 -14.03
N LEU A 147 -4.41 -0.16 -15.06
CA LEU A 147 -3.19 0.48 -15.54
C LEU A 147 -2.58 1.38 -14.46
N LEU A 148 -3.40 2.22 -13.81
CA LEU A 148 -2.94 3.14 -12.77
C LEU A 148 -2.27 2.39 -11.62
N VAL A 149 -2.92 1.35 -11.08
CA VAL A 149 -2.35 0.56 -9.98
C VAL A 149 -1.04 -0.11 -10.42
N ALA A 150 -1.05 -0.84 -11.54
CA ALA A 150 0.12 -1.59 -11.98
C ALA A 150 1.31 -0.69 -12.34
N ALA A 151 1.05 0.43 -13.05
CA ALA A 151 2.11 1.35 -13.47
C ALA A 151 2.70 2.12 -12.29
N SER A 152 1.87 2.61 -11.36
CA SER A 152 2.36 3.32 -10.18
C SER A 152 3.20 2.43 -9.26
N GLU A 153 2.78 1.18 -9.03
CA GLU A 153 3.54 0.22 -8.23
C GLU A 153 4.89 -0.12 -8.88
N GLY A 154 4.90 -0.34 -10.20
CA GLY A 154 6.14 -0.53 -10.96
C GLY A 154 7.06 0.68 -10.88
N ALA A 155 6.53 1.89 -11.04
CA ALA A 155 7.28 3.13 -10.93
C ALA A 155 7.87 3.34 -9.53
N VAL A 156 7.14 3.00 -8.47
CA VAL A 156 7.66 3.01 -7.09
C VAL A 156 8.85 2.08 -6.94
N VAL A 157 8.77 0.86 -7.47
CA VAL A 157 9.87 -0.12 -7.39
C VAL A 157 11.12 0.39 -8.09
N VAL A 158 10.98 0.93 -9.32
CA VAL A 158 12.10 1.47 -10.10
C VAL A 158 12.70 2.70 -9.42
N SER A 159 11.87 3.64 -8.96
CA SER A 159 12.33 4.85 -8.26
C SER A 159 13.08 4.53 -6.96
N ARG A 160 12.68 3.50 -6.23
CA ARG A 160 13.43 3.01 -5.06
C ARG A 160 14.80 2.46 -5.44
N ALA A 161 14.87 1.67 -6.51
CA ALA A 161 16.13 1.08 -6.98
C ALA A 161 17.12 2.16 -7.42
N GLU A 162 16.64 3.15 -8.15
CA GLU A 162 17.44 4.26 -8.69
C GLU A 162 17.66 5.40 -7.69
N ARG A 163 16.92 5.42 -6.57
CA ARG A 163 16.89 6.52 -5.59
C ARG A 163 16.63 7.87 -6.27
N SER A 164 15.70 7.87 -7.22
CA SER A 164 15.32 9.01 -8.06
C SER A 164 13.81 9.08 -8.21
N MET A 165 13.26 10.29 -8.24
CA MET A 165 11.85 10.51 -8.59
C MET A 165 11.59 10.43 -10.10
N GLU A 166 12.62 10.51 -10.93
CA GLU A 166 12.48 10.60 -12.38
C GLU A 166 11.62 9.46 -12.98
N PRO A 167 11.85 8.16 -12.68
CA PRO A 167 11.01 7.09 -13.21
C PRO A 167 9.53 7.22 -12.81
N PHE A 168 9.29 7.64 -11.58
CA PHE A 168 7.92 7.84 -11.09
C PHE A 168 7.23 9.00 -11.82
N GLU A 169 7.90 10.15 -11.96
CA GLU A 169 7.31 11.33 -12.60
C GLU A 169 7.08 11.14 -14.11
N LEU A 170 7.92 10.38 -14.81
CA LEU A 170 7.68 10.00 -16.20
C LEU A 170 6.41 9.18 -16.35
N VAL A 171 6.21 8.17 -15.50
CA VAL A 171 4.99 7.35 -15.49
C VAL A 171 3.77 8.18 -15.09
N ALA A 172 3.90 9.03 -14.07
CA ALA A 172 2.82 9.90 -13.61
C ALA A 172 2.35 10.86 -14.72
N ALA A 173 3.28 11.49 -15.43
CA ALA A 173 2.97 12.37 -16.55
C ALA A 173 2.21 11.65 -17.68
N GLU A 174 2.63 10.44 -18.04
CA GLU A 174 1.97 9.63 -19.07
C GLU A 174 0.55 9.22 -18.66
N LEU A 175 0.35 8.84 -17.39
CA LEU A 175 -0.98 8.49 -16.89
C LEU A 175 -1.94 9.67 -16.90
N LEU A 176 -1.48 10.85 -16.50
CA LEU A 176 -2.28 12.08 -16.52
C LEU A 176 -2.57 12.57 -17.95
N ALA A 177 -1.61 12.46 -18.87
CA ALA A 177 -1.78 12.84 -20.27
C ALA A 177 -2.92 12.05 -20.95
N ARG A 178 -3.15 10.80 -20.57
CA ARG A 178 -4.26 9.97 -21.08
C ARG A 178 -5.66 10.45 -20.69
N LEU A 179 -5.76 11.34 -19.71
CA LEU A 179 -7.01 11.92 -19.24
C LEU A 179 -7.24 13.37 -19.72
N ALA A 180 -6.28 13.94 -20.43
CA ALA A 180 -6.31 15.32 -20.92
C ALA A 180 -7.00 15.47 -22.28
N VAL A 181 -7.76 14.45 -22.73
CA VAL A 181 -8.44 14.43 -24.05
C VAL A 181 -9.88 14.90 -23.92
#